data_f3cc7b8a15214a57f46a88d27941fdfb
#
_entry.id   f3cc7b8a15214a57f46a88d27941fdfb
#
_cell.length_a   1.000
_cell.length_b   1.000
_cell.length_c   1.000
_cell.angle_alpha   90.00
_cell.angle_beta   90.00
_cell.angle_gamma   90.00
#
_symmetry.space_group_name_H-M   'P 1'
#
loop_
_entity.id
_entity.type
_entity.pdbx_description
1 polymer ?
#
loop_
_entity_poly.entity_id
_entity_poly.type
_entity_poly.pdbx_seq_one_letter_code
_entity_poly.pdbx_strand_id
1 'polypeptide(L)'
;IMYGGMDSDSVTERIREPGGLIIAIQNRMATEMACRSTAYDFLNPSSQRRLFPHVEVETLPFDLEGAANPSAVDRIKENIRYLHWVLLGEDISAGSVEEQATYDLFLAVLNEGQAMLANREQYDPQPSNWLEWECRARWLRQADGRTDGDLPSDERIEQDEHYSIRAWMAVLTYLMSDYRFVYE
;
A
#
# COMPACT_ATOMS: atom_id res chain seq x y z
N ILE A 1 -6.53 -20.34 -18.43
CA ILE A 1 -6.39 -18.91 -18.79
C ILE A 1 -7.27 -18.13 -17.82
N MET A 2 -6.67 -17.49 -16.82
CA MET A 2 -7.46 -16.87 -15.72
C MET A 2 -7.77 -15.38 -15.92
N TYR A 3 -7.12 -14.70 -16.88
CA TYR A 3 -7.18 -13.23 -16.99
C TYR A 3 -7.64 -12.75 -18.37
N GLY A 4 -8.63 -13.41 -18.98
CA GLY A 4 -9.16 -12.98 -20.26
C GLY A 4 -8.20 -13.20 -21.44
N GLY A 5 -7.22 -14.11 -21.28
CA GLY A 5 -6.38 -14.56 -22.38
C GLY A 5 -7.16 -15.38 -23.40
N MET A 6 -6.65 -15.43 -24.62
CA MET A 6 -7.17 -16.32 -25.66
C MET A 6 -6.66 -17.74 -25.44
N ASP A 7 -7.50 -18.72 -25.64
CA ASP A 7 -7.08 -20.13 -25.83
C ASP A 7 -7.47 -20.59 -27.25
N SER A 8 -6.89 -21.71 -27.67
CA SER A 8 -7.10 -22.21 -29.03
C SER A 8 -8.45 -22.94 -29.21
N ASP A 9 -9.14 -23.25 -28.11
CA ASP A 9 -10.28 -24.16 -28.18
C ASP A 9 -11.63 -23.47 -27.92
N SER A 10 -11.69 -22.51 -26.98
CA SER A 10 -12.96 -21.93 -26.56
C SER A 10 -12.97 -20.39 -26.47
N VAL A 11 -11.83 -19.77 -26.24
CA VAL A 11 -11.72 -18.29 -26.15
C VAL A 11 -10.87 -17.77 -27.30
N THR A 12 -11.55 -17.40 -28.40
CA THR A 12 -10.92 -16.91 -29.63
C THR A 12 -10.75 -15.39 -29.66
N GLU A 13 -11.48 -14.67 -28.82
CA GLU A 13 -11.39 -13.21 -28.70
C GLU A 13 -10.90 -12.79 -27.33
N ARG A 14 -10.01 -11.79 -27.30
CA ARG A 14 -9.53 -11.21 -26.05
C ARG A 14 -10.69 -10.50 -25.35
N ILE A 15 -10.91 -10.81 -24.06
CA ILE A 15 -11.87 -10.08 -23.23
C ILE A 15 -11.35 -8.65 -23.06
N ARG A 16 -12.16 -7.69 -23.50
CA ARG A 16 -11.81 -6.26 -23.46
C ARG A 16 -12.40 -5.54 -22.24
N GLU A 17 -13.41 -6.14 -21.62
CA GLU A 17 -14.07 -5.57 -20.44
C GLU A 17 -13.92 -6.53 -19.25
N PRO A 18 -13.47 -6.04 -18.08
CA PRO A 18 -13.32 -6.88 -16.92
C PRO A 18 -14.69 -7.34 -16.42
N GLY A 19 -14.91 -8.65 -16.38
CA GLY A 19 -16.07 -9.23 -15.71
C GLY A 19 -15.93 -9.16 -14.18
N GLY A 20 -17.04 -9.28 -13.46
CA GLY A 20 -17.06 -9.20 -11.99
C GLY A 20 -16.08 -10.15 -11.29
N LEU A 21 -15.83 -11.35 -11.85
CA LEU A 21 -14.83 -12.29 -11.33
C LEU A 21 -13.41 -11.72 -11.45
N ILE A 22 -13.09 -11.10 -12.58
CA ILE A 22 -11.75 -10.51 -12.82
C ILE A 22 -11.51 -9.36 -11.85
N ILE A 23 -12.51 -8.48 -11.64
CA ILE A 23 -12.44 -7.39 -10.67
C ILE A 23 -12.21 -7.94 -9.24
N ALA A 24 -12.94 -8.98 -8.85
CA ALA A 24 -12.76 -9.59 -7.53
C ALA A 24 -11.36 -10.20 -7.34
N ILE A 25 -10.83 -10.86 -8.36
CA ILE A 25 -9.46 -11.40 -8.35
C ILE A 25 -8.44 -10.26 -8.28
N GLN A 26 -8.60 -9.21 -9.08
CA GLN A 26 -7.73 -8.04 -9.08
C GLN A 26 -7.68 -7.37 -7.70
N ASN A 27 -8.83 -7.10 -7.09
CA ASN A 27 -8.92 -6.51 -5.75
C ASN A 27 -8.22 -7.38 -4.70
N ARG A 28 -8.41 -8.70 -4.75
CA ARG A 28 -7.71 -9.62 -3.85
C ARG A 28 -6.20 -9.60 -4.05
N MET A 29 -5.75 -9.62 -5.30
CA MET A 29 -4.33 -9.54 -5.63
C MET A 29 -3.72 -8.20 -5.19
N ALA A 30 -4.40 -7.09 -5.45
CA ALA A 30 -3.97 -5.76 -5.01
C ALA A 30 -3.78 -5.70 -3.48
N THR A 31 -4.74 -6.21 -2.72
CA THR A 31 -4.65 -6.29 -1.26
C THR A 31 -3.46 -7.15 -0.80
N GLU A 32 -3.27 -8.32 -1.41
CA GLU A 32 -2.16 -9.21 -1.06
C GLU A 32 -0.80 -8.62 -1.44
N MET A 33 -0.70 -7.98 -2.60
CA MET A 33 0.52 -7.29 -3.04
C MET A 33 0.86 -6.11 -2.13
N ALA A 34 -0.11 -5.26 -1.78
CA ALA A 34 0.06 -4.16 -0.86
C ALA A 34 0.54 -4.65 0.51
N CYS A 35 -0.11 -5.68 1.06
CA CYS A 35 0.27 -6.31 2.31
C CYS A 35 1.73 -6.79 2.30
N ARG A 36 2.12 -7.54 1.28
CA ARG A 36 3.44 -8.16 1.20
C ARG A 36 4.58 -7.22 0.82
N SER A 37 4.28 -6.06 0.21
CA SER A 37 5.33 -5.16 -0.29
C SER A 37 5.59 -3.97 0.61
N THR A 38 4.58 -3.41 1.29
CA THR A 38 4.69 -2.13 1.99
C THR A 38 5.78 -2.16 3.07
N ALA A 39 5.69 -3.07 4.04
CA ALA A 39 6.68 -3.14 5.12
C ALA A 39 8.08 -3.51 4.59
N TYR A 40 8.17 -4.35 3.55
CA TYR A 40 9.46 -4.70 2.94
C TYR A 40 10.11 -3.56 2.18
N ASP A 41 9.33 -2.69 1.55
CA ASP A 41 9.92 -1.52 0.87
C ASP A 41 10.51 -0.54 1.90
N PHE A 42 9.84 -0.37 3.05
CA PHE A 42 10.35 0.46 4.15
C PHE A 42 11.62 -0.09 4.82
N LEU A 43 11.94 -1.38 4.72
CA LEU A 43 13.23 -1.91 5.19
C LEU A 43 14.43 -1.31 4.43
N ASN A 44 14.21 -0.92 3.20
CA ASN A 44 15.28 -0.37 2.38
C ASN A 44 15.53 1.11 2.72
N PRO A 45 16.77 1.60 2.59
CA PRO A 45 17.04 3.02 2.58
C PRO A 45 16.18 3.74 1.54
N SER A 46 15.73 4.96 1.80
CA SER A 46 14.83 5.71 0.91
C SER A 46 15.30 5.77 -0.54
N SER A 47 16.62 5.88 -0.77
CA SER A 47 17.24 5.90 -2.09
C SER A 47 17.14 4.56 -2.87
N GLN A 48 16.78 3.48 -2.21
CA GLN A 48 16.63 2.14 -2.81
C GLN A 48 15.17 1.67 -2.82
N ARG A 49 14.25 2.44 -2.21
CA ARG A 49 12.82 2.12 -2.18
C ARG A 49 12.20 2.30 -3.55
N ARG A 50 11.31 1.39 -3.89
CA ARG A 50 10.57 1.38 -5.15
C ARG A 50 9.16 1.93 -5.04
N LEU A 51 8.61 1.98 -3.83
CA LEU A 51 7.25 2.45 -3.57
C LEU A 51 7.22 3.72 -2.72
N PHE A 52 8.14 3.85 -1.76
CA PHE A 52 8.12 4.92 -0.76
C PHE A 52 9.41 5.73 -0.67
N PRO A 53 9.98 6.25 -1.80
CA PRO A 53 11.24 6.98 -1.76
C PRO A 53 11.16 8.34 -1.06
N HIS A 54 9.98 8.94 -0.93
CA HIS A 54 9.79 10.29 -0.40
C HIS A 54 9.33 10.33 1.06
N VAL A 55 8.97 9.19 1.66
CA VAL A 55 8.41 9.11 3.01
C VAL A 55 9.11 8.05 3.85
N GLU A 56 9.04 8.23 5.17
CA GLU A 56 9.37 7.23 6.18
C GLU A 56 8.10 6.74 6.88
N VAL A 57 8.20 5.65 7.65
CA VAL A 57 7.06 5.12 8.45
C VAL A 57 6.54 6.19 9.40
N GLU A 58 7.43 7.03 9.95
CA GLU A 58 7.14 8.12 10.88
C GLU A 58 6.74 9.43 10.18
N THR A 59 6.62 9.45 8.85
CA THR A 59 6.14 10.63 8.12
C THR A 59 4.64 10.79 8.31
N LEU A 60 4.25 11.57 9.31
CA LEU A 60 2.86 11.79 9.69
C LEU A 60 2.41 13.22 9.39
N PRO A 61 1.16 13.43 8.93
CA PRO A 61 0.63 14.75 8.61
C PRO A 61 0.43 15.66 9.83
N PHE A 62 0.50 15.07 11.03
CA PHE A 62 0.40 15.76 12.32
C PHE A 62 1.57 15.34 13.22
N ASP A 63 2.00 16.21 14.11
CA ASP A 63 2.93 15.86 15.16
C ASP A 63 2.25 15.13 16.34
N LEU A 64 3.01 14.81 17.39
CA LEU A 64 2.50 14.08 18.55
C LEU A 64 1.49 14.90 19.37
N GLU A 65 1.50 16.23 19.26
CA GLU A 65 0.55 17.14 19.87
C GLU A 65 -0.67 17.40 19.00
N GLY A 66 -0.72 16.83 17.79
CA GLY A 66 -1.82 16.98 16.84
C GLY A 66 -1.74 18.26 16.00
N ALA A 67 -0.62 18.99 16.04
CA ALA A 67 -0.42 20.13 15.17
C ALA A 67 -0.06 19.70 13.75
N ALA A 68 -0.53 20.44 12.76
CA ALA A 68 -0.26 20.11 11.35
C ALA A 68 1.24 20.18 11.03
N ASN A 69 1.72 19.19 10.27
CA ASN A 69 3.08 19.11 9.75
C ASN A 69 3.09 19.29 8.23
N PRO A 70 3.13 20.54 7.71
CA PRO A 70 3.05 20.80 6.26
C PRO A 70 4.15 20.12 5.46
N SER A 71 5.37 20.05 6.00
CA SER A 71 6.50 19.40 5.33
C SER A 71 6.26 17.88 5.15
N ALA A 72 5.65 17.23 6.12
CA ALA A 72 5.28 15.82 5.98
C ALA A 72 4.12 15.64 4.99
N VAL A 73 3.14 16.53 5.01
CA VAL A 73 2.03 16.53 4.04
C VAL A 73 2.57 16.64 2.61
N ASP A 74 3.52 17.55 2.36
CA ASP A 74 4.13 17.72 1.04
C ASP A 74 4.85 16.45 0.58
N ARG A 75 5.61 15.79 1.47
CA ARG A 75 6.28 14.52 1.17
C ARG A 75 5.30 13.37 0.92
N ILE A 76 4.22 13.28 1.69
CA ILE A 76 3.17 12.28 1.47
C ILE A 76 2.54 12.48 0.08
N LYS A 77 2.18 13.72 -0.28
CA LYS A 77 1.61 14.05 -1.58
C LYS A 77 2.60 13.80 -2.72
N GLU A 78 3.88 14.11 -2.53
CA GLU A 78 4.93 13.78 -3.50
C GLU A 78 5.03 12.27 -3.73
N ASN A 79 4.98 11.47 -2.66
CA ASN A 79 4.99 10.01 -2.79
C ASN A 79 3.71 9.48 -3.46
N ILE A 80 2.56 10.10 -3.24
CA ILE A 80 1.30 9.75 -3.93
C ILE A 80 1.46 9.98 -5.43
N ARG A 81 1.97 11.14 -5.87
CA ARG A 81 2.22 11.41 -7.30
C ARG A 81 3.20 10.41 -7.91
N TYR A 82 4.26 10.09 -7.16
CA TYR A 82 5.22 9.06 -7.56
C TYR A 82 4.54 7.69 -7.76
N LEU A 83 3.66 7.27 -6.85
CA LEU A 83 2.93 6.00 -6.98
C LEU A 83 1.97 5.99 -8.18
N HIS A 84 1.26 7.08 -8.47
CA HIS A 84 0.44 7.21 -9.67
C HIS A 84 1.29 7.00 -10.94
N TRP A 85 2.45 7.63 -10.98
CA TRP A 85 3.36 7.47 -12.12
C TRP A 85 3.92 6.06 -12.24
N VAL A 86 4.40 5.46 -11.16
CA VAL A 86 5.07 4.15 -11.19
C VAL A 86 4.08 2.99 -11.41
N LEU A 87 2.88 3.08 -10.83
CA LEU A 87 1.90 1.99 -10.87
C LEU A 87 0.91 2.13 -12.03
N LEU A 88 0.53 3.35 -12.40
CA LEU A 88 -0.51 3.61 -13.38
C LEU A 88 0.00 4.35 -14.64
N GLY A 89 1.28 4.72 -14.70
CA GLY A 89 1.81 5.54 -15.78
C GLY A 89 1.26 6.98 -15.82
N GLU A 90 0.61 7.43 -14.75
CA GLU A 90 -0.06 8.73 -14.68
C GLU A 90 0.85 9.82 -14.12
N ASP A 91 1.15 10.82 -14.92
CA ASP A 91 1.83 12.04 -14.47
C ASP A 91 0.80 13.05 -13.94
N ILE A 92 0.37 12.87 -12.71
CA ILE A 92 -0.58 13.77 -12.05
C ILE A 92 0.13 14.99 -11.46
N SER A 93 -0.48 16.18 -11.62
CA SER A 93 0.07 17.42 -11.10
C SER A 93 -0.23 17.64 -9.62
N ALA A 94 0.61 18.45 -8.96
CA ALA A 94 0.38 18.87 -7.59
C ALA A 94 -0.97 19.62 -7.45
N GLY A 95 -1.76 19.21 -6.47
CA GLY A 95 -3.10 19.75 -6.21
C GLY A 95 -4.18 19.25 -7.16
N SER A 96 -3.91 18.19 -7.96
CA SER A 96 -4.93 17.57 -8.80
C SER A 96 -5.99 16.85 -7.94
N VAL A 97 -7.13 16.54 -8.57
CA VAL A 97 -8.23 15.83 -7.91
C VAL A 97 -7.81 14.42 -7.50
N GLU A 98 -7.01 13.77 -8.33
CA GLU A 98 -6.47 12.42 -8.10
C GLU A 98 -5.51 12.41 -6.91
N GLU A 99 -4.59 13.38 -6.84
CA GLU A 99 -3.69 13.52 -5.68
C GLU A 99 -4.50 13.72 -4.41
N GLN A 100 -5.47 14.64 -4.45
CA GLN A 100 -6.26 14.95 -3.25
C GLN A 100 -7.12 13.76 -2.82
N ALA A 101 -7.78 13.07 -3.74
CA ALA A 101 -8.59 11.89 -3.44
C ALA A 101 -7.74 10.76 -2.81
N THR A 102 -6.54 10.51 -3.34
CA THR A 102 -5.62 9.52 -2.80
C THR A 102 -5.08 9.93 -1.43
N TYR A 103 -4.80 11.22 -1.23
CA TYR A 103 -4.39 11.76 0.07
C TYR A 103 -5.51 11.68 1.12
N ASP A 104 -6.75 11.96 0.72
CA ASP A 104 -7.92 11.85 1.60
C ASP A 104 -8.16 10.40 2.04
N LEU A 105 -7.94 9.42 1.14
CA LEU A 105 -7.96 8.00 1.49
C LEU A 105 -6.88 7.66 2.52
N PHE A 106 -5.62 8.11 2.29
CA PHE A 106 -4.53 7.92 3.24
C PHE A 106 -4.90 8.47 4.62
N LEU A 107 -5.40 9.72 4.69
CA LEU A 107 -5.81 10.38 5.93
C LEU A 107 -6.96 9.65 6.63
N ALA A 108 -7.98 9.22 5.88
CA ALA A 108 -9.13 8.55 6.45
C ALA A 108 -8.71 7.25 7.16
N VAL A 109 -7.88 6.42 6.51
CA VAL A 109 -7.39 5.16 7.09
C VAL A 109 -6.45 5.42 8.28
N LEU A 110 -5.55 6.41 8.16
CA LEU A 110 -4.65 6.80 9.24
C LEU A 110 -5.41 7.23 10.49
N ASN A 111 -6.35 8.17 10.33
CA ASN A 111 -7.11 8.74 11.45
C ASN A 111 -8.02 7.70 12.11
N GLU A 112 -8.71 6.88 11.32
CA GLU A 112 -9.54 5.79 11.84
C GLU A 112 -8.71 4.80 12.64
N GLY A 113 -7.58 4.36 12.09
CA GLY A 113 -6.68 3.42 12.75
C GLY A 113 -6.08 3.96 14.05
N GLN A 114 -5.64 5.21 14.05
CA GLN A 114 -5.14 5.87 15.26
C GLN A 114 -6.25 6.01 16.33
N ALA A 115 -7.45 6.38 15.92
CA ALA A 115 -8.61 6.45 16.83
C ALA A 115 -8.94 5.07 17.43
N MET A 116 -8.90 4.00 16.62
CA MET A 116 -9.10 2.63 17.09
C MET A 116 -8.01 2.21 18.09
N LEU A 117 -6.73 2.50 17.80
CA LEU A 117 -5.63 2.18 18.70
C LEU A 117 -5.70 2.97 20.02
N ALA A 118 -6.14 4.22 19.98
CA ALA A 118 -6.31 5.05 21.17
C ALA A 118 -7.49 4.59 22.06
N ASN A 119 -8.51 3.96 21.47
CA ASN A 119 -9.74 3.54 22.16
C ASN A 119 -9.88 2.01 22.18
N ARG A 120 -8.80 1.27 22.30
CA ARG A 120 -8.77 -0.21 22.19
C ARG A 120 -9.82 -0.92 23.02
N GLU A 121 -10.10 -0.41 24.21
CA GLU A 121 -11.02 -1.03 25.17
C GLU A 121 -12.49 -1.04 24.68
N GLN A 122 -12.82 -0.23 23.67
CA GLN A 122 -14.17 -0.14 23.12
C GLN A 122 -14.46 -1.20 22.03
N TYR A 123 -13.45 -1.98 21.64
CA TYR A 123 -13.54 -2.95 20.53
C TYR A 123 -13.37 -4.38 21.03
N ASP A 124 -14.09 -5.30 20.40
CA ASP A 124 -13.94 -6.75 20.59
C ASP A 124 -13.91 -7.44 19.20
N PRO A 125 -12.81 -8.08 18.80
CA PRO A 125 -11.51 -8.11 19.48
C PRO A 125 -10.82 -6.75 19.53
N GLN A 126 -9.95 -6.55 20.50
CA GLN A 126 -9.18 -5.31 20.64
C GLN A 126 -8.24 -5.10 19.46
N PRO A 127 -8.18 -3.90 18.86
CA PRO A 127 -7.26 -3.61 17.77
C PRO A 127 -5.80 -3.67 18.24
N SER A 128 -4.95 -4.17 17.38
CA SER A 128 -3.52 -4.34 17.63
C SER A 128 -2.69 -3.50 16.66
N ASN A 129 -1.55 -2.99 17.12
CA ASN A 129 -0.54 -2.39 16.26
C ASN A 129 0.29 -3.43 15.50
N TRP A 130 0.19 -4.72 15.84
CA TRP A 130 0.84 -5.77 15.06
C TRP A 130 0.23 -5.88 13.67
N LEU A 131 1.10 -5.87 12.66
CA LEU A 131 0.69 -6.20 11.30
C LEU A 131 0.22 -7.65 11.21
N GLU A 132 -0.67 -7.93 10.28
CA GLU A 132 -1.01 -9.31 9.94
C GLU A 132 0.26 -10.07 9.54
N TRP A 133 0.31 -11.36 9.88
CA TRP A 133 1.52 -12.17 9.70
C TRP A 133 2.14 -12.07 8.32
N GLU A 134 1.32 -12.11 7.29
CA GLU A 134 1.74 -12.05 5.89
C GLU A 134 2.25 -10.66 5.45
N CYS A 135 1.87 -9.61 6.19
CA CYS A 135 2.24 -8.22 5.91
C CYS A 135 3.52 -7.78 6.62
N ARG A 136 4.08 -8.63 7.48
CA ARG A 136 5.30 -8.31 8.26
C ARG A 136 6.55 -8.46 7.42
N ALA A 137 7.47 -7.54 7.54
CA ALA A 137 8.80 -7.67 7.00
C ALA A 137 9.73 -8.29 8.05
N ARG A 138 9.85 -9.62 8.03
CA ARG A 138 10.62 -10.39 9.01
C ARG A 138 11.58 -11.40 8.40
N TRP A 139 11.49 -11.67 7.09
CA TRP A 139 12.32 -12.66 6.42
C TRP A 139 13.30 -12.00 5.46
N LEU A 140 14.52 -12.54 5.39
CA LEU A 140 15.41 -12.25 4.30
C LEU A 140 14.79 -12.79 3.01
N ARG A 141 14.67 -11.93 2.00
CA ARG A 141 14.20 -12.32 0.66
C ARG A 141 15.34 -12.28 -0.32
N GLN A 142 15.50 -13.36 -1.07
CA GLN A 142 16.40 -13.41 -2.23
C GLN A 142 15.74 -12.73 -3.44
N ALA A 143 16.53 -12.38 -4.45
CA ALA A 143 16.06 -11.77 -5.68
C ALA A 143 15.03 -12.64 -6.44
N ASP A 144 15.03 -13.95 -6.21
CA ASP A 144 14.08 -14.91 -6.78
C ASP A 144 12.79 -15.06 -5.95
N GLY A 145 12.64 -14.27 -4.89
CA GLY A 145 11.48 -14.25 -4.00
C GLY A 145 11.49 -15.34 -2.91
N ARG A 146 12.52 -16.19 -2.84
CA ARG A 146 12.64 -17.17 -1.77
C ARG A 146 13.03 -16.52 -0.45
N THR A 147 12.58 -17.11 0.65
CA THR A 147 13.02 -16.71 1.99
C THR A 147 14.30 -17.44 2.36
N ASP A 148 15.29 -16.68 2.87
CA ASP A 148 16.61 -17.19 3.27
C ASP A 148 16.85 -16.97 4.77
N GLY A 149 15.86 -17.34 5.57
CA GLY A 149 15.90 -17.19 7.02
C GLY A 149 15.21 -15.91 7.52
N ASP A 150 15.32 -15.70 8.82
CA ASP A 150 14.74 -14.54 9.50
C ASP A 150 15.69 -13.34 9.47
N LEU A 151 15.14 -12.15 9.34
CA LEU A 151 15.86 -10.90 9.63
C LEU A 151 16.25 -10.83 11.10
N PRO A 152 17.34 -10.13 11.48
CA PRO A 152 17.61 -9.74 12.86
C PRO A 152 16.39 -9.04 13.47
N SER A 153 16.14 -9.24 14.77
CA SER A 153 14.92 -8.74 15.41
C SER A 153 14.79 -7.22 15.40
N ASP A 154 15.91 -6.52 15.39
CA ASP A 154 16.02 -5.05 15.34
C ASP A 154 15.85 -4.46 13.93
N GLU A 155 15.90 -5.30 12.90
CA GLU A 155 15.65 -4.91 11.52
C GLU A 155 14.21 -5.21 11.05
N ARG A 156 13.41 -5.94 11.85
CA ARG A 156 12.05 -6.35 11.45
C ARG A 156 11.05 -5.21 11.54
N ILE A 157 10.16 -5.15 10.59
CA ILE A 157 8.95 -4.31 10.66
C ILE A 157 7.75 -5.24 10.86
N GLU A 158 7.34 -5.41 12.10
CA GLU A 158 6.23 -6.28 12.49
C GLU A 158 5.06 -5.51 13.11
N GLN A 159 5.30 -4.25 13.51
CA GLN A 159 4.31 -3.37 14.15
C GLN A 159 4.14 -2.09 13.35
N ASP A 160 2.96 -1.51 13.46
CA ASP A 160 2.56 -0.25 12.85
C ASP A 160 1.99 0.65 13.94
N GLU A 161 2.90 1.28 14.68
CA GLU A 161 2.54 2.04 15.89
C GLU A 161 1.67 3.26 15.60
N HIS A 162 1.85 3.84 14.41
CA HIS A 162 1.15 5.04 13.97
C HIS A 162 0.05 4.79 12.94
N TYR A 163 -0.19 3.52 12.57
CA TYR A 163 -1.12 3.13 11.51
C TYR A 163 -0.74 3.63 10.10
N SER A 164 0.47 4.12 9.93
CA SER A 164 0.96 4.66 8.66
C SER A 164 1.21 3.59 7.61
N ILE A 165 1.72 2.43 8.01
CA ILE A 165 1.96 1.30 7.09
C ILE A 165 0.63 0.81 6.51
N ARG A 166 -0.41 0.66 7.33
CA ARG A 166 -1.75 0.27 6.87
C ARG A 166 -2.41 1.34 5.99
N ALA A 167 -2.19 2.62 6.29
CA ALA A 167 -2.65 3.71 5.43
C ALA A 167 -1.99 3.63 4.04
N TRP A 168 -0.70 3.35 3.96
CA TRP A 168 -0.01 3.11 2.70
C TRP A 168 -0.45 1.82 1.99
N MET A 169 -0.74 0.74 2.74
CA MET A 169 -1.34 -0.47 2.16
C MET A 169 -2.69 -0.17 1.51
N ALA A 170 -3.52 0.67 2.12
CA ALA A 170 -4.80 1.07 1.54
C ALA A 170 -4.62 1.88 0.24
N VAL A 171 -3.66 2.82 0.20
CA VAL A 171 -3.30 3.57 -1.01
C VAL A 171 -2.83 2.63 -2.12
N LEU A 172 -1.91 1.71 -1.82
CA LEU A 172 -1.44 0.73 -2.81
C LEU A 172 -2.58 -0.17 -3.29
N THR A 173 -3.44 -0.66 -2.38
CA THR A 173 -4.59 -1.47 -2.76
C THR A 173 -5.52 -0.71 -3.70
N TYR A 174 -5.79 0.57 -3.41
CA TYR A 174 -6.61 1.43 -4.27
C TYR A 174 -6.02 1.58 -5.67
N LEU A 175 -4.74 1.94 -5.78
CA LEU A 175 -4.06 2.15 -7.06
C LEU A 175 -3.92 0.85 -7.87
N MET A 176 -3.53 -0.26 -7.23
CA MET A 176 -3.39 -1.55 -7.90
C MET A 176 -4.73 -2.22 -8.22
N SER A 177 -5.83 -1.75 -7.62
CA SER A 177 -7.19 -2.16 -8.00
C SER A 177 -7.72 -1.40 -9.21
N ASP A 178 -7.03 -0.35 -9.66
CA ASP A 178 -7.40 0.35 -10.88
C ASP A 178 -7.21 -0.56 -12.09
N TYR A 179 -8.16 -0.46 -13.03
CA TYR A 179 -8.12 -1.21 -14.28
C TYR A 179 -6.79 -1.04 -15.05
N ARG A 180 -6.24 0.14 -15.06
CA ARG A 180 -5.00 0.48 -15.76
C ARG A 180 -3.77 -0.28 -15.25
N PHE A 181 -3.74 -0.61 -13.98
CA PHE A 181 -2.63 -1.40 -13.41
C PHE A 181 -2.42 -2.77 -14.07
N VAL A 182 -3.49 -3.36 -14.64
CA VAL A 182 -3.44 -4.70 -15.23
C VAL A 182 -3.50 -4.68 -16.76
N TYR A 183 -4.11 -3.65 -17.36
CA TYR A 183 -4.51 -3.65 -18.77
C TYR A 183 -3.79 -2.62 -19.64
N GLU A 184 -2.99 -1.73 -19.07
CA GLU A 184 -2.10 -0.82 -19.78
C GLU A 184 -0.63 -1.20 -19.56
#